data_07286a3f248f74b229d27e0cc6f9b420
#
_entry.id   07286a3f248f74b229d27e0cc6f9b420
#
_cell.length_a   1.000
_cell.length_b   1.000
_cell.length_c   1.000
_cell.angle_alpha   90.00
_cell.angle_beta   90.00
_cell.angle_gamma   90.00
#
_symmetry.space_group_name_H-M   'P 1'
#
loop_
_entity.id
_entity.type
_entity.pdbx_description
1 polymer ?
#
loop_
_entity_poly.entity_id
_entity_poly.type
_entity_poly.pdbx_seq_one_letter_code
_entity_poly.pdbx_strand_id
1 'polypeptide(L)'
;MSAARVGIIGAGAAGTSAARLLHTQAPEIKVELFARTGEKSANRTLVTKGVMSGLLEPDQATLPDTGASLVSDTVRGLDPRTRELRLDSGATRMFDALIIASGSRPRLLDEDILGRDEALHSGRLTTLHSMADGARVRDRLASRPASRVLLLGGGILASEAASLLTDAGHDVALIARSLVPGANAIGAHAARRVLDLHHPQHAAYLGVNPRAIRTHPDRISITLDRSGTKVDGDLAIVAHGTLPAAPAPWTGPEGIPVDSRLRSMHAPRQRIYAAGGVAVHHYPGHSSYRIDHWDDSVAQGAHAAKTLLHDLGLDDDPGIYLPSSPFSARVHGHTLVGAGYAALGSSTQIVSADPLLTAHYLGDTLVALIGIDATGLVRDWIPRLHRRAPTRP
;
A
#
# COMPACT_ATOMS: atom_id res chain seq x y z
N MET A 1 -34.63 20.40 -3.93
CA MET A 1 -33.95 19.17 -4.46
C MET A 1 -33.58 18.32 -3.25
N SER A 2 -33.76 17.00 -3.28
CA SER A 2 -33.28 16.15 -2.18
C SER A 2 -31.76 16.20 -2.13
N ALA A 3 -31.19 16.16 -0.91
CA ALA A 3 -29.75 16.11 -0.72
C ALA A 3 -29.14 14.91 -1.47
N ALA A 4 -28.04 15.12 -2.18
CA ALA A 4 -27.35 14.04 -2.91
C ALA A 4 -26.84 12.98 -1.89
N ARG A 5 -26.93 11.70 -2.29
CA ARG A 5 -26.43 10.56 -1.51
C ARG A 5 -25.17 10.02 -2.13
N VAL A 6 -24.10 9.93 -1.35
CA VAL A 6 -22.80 9.42 -1.78
C VAL A 6 -22.43 8.19 -0.97
N GLY A 7 -22.12 7.09 -1.68
CA GLY A 7 -21.59 5.87 -1.08
C GLY A 7 -20.07 5.81 -1.23
N ILE A 8 -19.35 5.58 -0.13
CA ILE A 8 -17.89 5.38 -0.13
C ILE A 8 -17.59 3.95 0.29
N ILE A 9 -16.99 3.16 -0.60
CA ILE A 9 -16.69 1.75 -0.37
C ILE A 9 -15.27 1.59 0.18
N GLY A 10 -15.14 1.34 1.46
CA GLY A 10 -13.87 1.16 2.16
C GLY A 10 -13.53 2.33 3.09
N ALA A 11 -13.35 2.03 4.37
CA ALA A 11 -13.07 2.98 5.44
C ALA A 11 -11.57 3.06 5.80
N GLY A 12 -10.68 2.88 4.80
CA GLY A 12 -9.24 3.09 4.91
C GLY A 12 -8.84 4.54 4.62
N ALA A 13 -7.53 4.77 4.35
CA ALA A 13 -6.96 6.10 4.09
C ALA A 13 -7.74 6.93 3.07
N ALA A 14 -8.01 6.37 1.89
CA ALA A 14 -8.71 7.08 0.83
C ALA A 14 -10.16 7.38 1.18
N GLY A 15 -10.89 6.37 1.69
CA GLY A 15 -12.31 6.54 2.00
C GLY A 15 -12.57 7.50 3.15
N THR A 16 -11.79 7.44 4.22
CA THR A 16 -11.91 8.39 5.35
C THR A 16 -11.51 9.80 4.96
N SER A 17 -10.51 9.96 4.10
CA SER A 17 -10.12 11.26 3.55
C SER A 17 -11.24 11.87 2.70
N ALA A 18 -11.81 11.07 1.79
CA ALA A 18 -12.95 11.51 0.96
C ALA A 18 -14.18 11.87 1.81
N ALA A 19 -14.54 11.02 2.77
CA ALA A 19 -15.68 11.25 3.66
C ALA A 19 -15.54 12.55 4.46
N ARG A 20 -14.35 12.78 5.05
CA ARG A 20 -14.05 14.00 5.81
C ARG A 20 -14.14 15.25 4.93
N LEU A 21 -13.59 15.20 3.72
CA LEU A 21 -13.65 16.33 2.80
C LEU A 21 -15.10 16.66 2.43
N LEU A 22 -15.91 15.66 2.06
CA LEU A 22 -17.32 15.85 1.73
C LEU A 22 -18.11 16.42 2.91
N HIS A 23 -17.89 15.86 4.12
CA HIS A 23 -18.53 16.35 5.33
C HIS A 23 -18.20 17.83 5.63
N THR A 24 -16.94 18.24 5.37
CA THR A 24 -16.48 19.61 5.66
C THR A 24 -16.91 20.60 4.60
N GLN A 25 -16.86 20.24 3.30
CA GLN A 25 -17.09 21.18 2.19
C GLN A 25 -18.53 21.17 1.68
N ALA A 26 -19.27 20.10 1.87
CA ALA A 26 -20.66 19.96 1.43
C ALA A 26 -21.50 19.17 2.45
N PRO A 27 -21.74 19.74 3.65
CA PRO A 27 -22.42 19.06 4.77
C PRO A 27 -23.87 18.66 4.44
N GLU A 28 -24.47 19.21 3.40
CA GLU A 28 -25.79 18.84 2.88
C GLU A 28 -25.77 17.46 2.18
N ILE A 29 -24.63 16.97 1.71
CA ILE A 29 -24.50 15.66 1.10
C ILE A 29 -24.58 14.57 2.16
N LYS A 30 -25.44 13.57 1.93
CA LYS A 30 -25.54 12.39 2.81
C LYS A 30 -24.47 11.37 2.41
N VAL A 31 -23.46 11.20 3.26
CA VAL A 31 -22.35 10.26 3.01
C VAL A 31 -22.53 9.01 3.86
N GLU A 32 -22.56 7.84 3.20
CA GLU A 32 -22.46 6.53 3.83
C GLU A 32 -21.08 5.93 3.54
N LEU A 33 -20.29 5.65 4.59
CA LEU A 33 -18.96 5.07 4.53
C LEU A 33 -19.01 3.59 4.91
N PHE A 34 -18.74 2.70 3.96
CA PHE A 34 -18.82 1.25 4.17
C PHE A 34 -17.47 0.69 4.63
N ALA A 35 -17.45 0.11 5.83
CA ALA A 35 -16.35 -0.69 6.33
C ALA A 35 -16.63 -2.17 6.13
N ARG A 36 -15.57 -2.98 6.00
CA ARG A 36 -15.70 -4.43 5.96
C ARG A 36 -16.27 -4.92 7.31
N THR A 37 -17.19 -5.88 7.25
CA THR A 37 -17.82 -6.46 8.44
C THR A 37 -16.79 -6.88 9.48
N GLY A 38 -16.94 -6.41 10.70
CA GLY A 38 -16.04 -6.72 11.82
C GLY A 38 -14.68 -6.03 11.81
N GLU A 39 -14.37 -5.21 10.80
CA GLU A 39 -13.11 -4.45 10.75
C GLU A 39 -13.32 -2.99 11.20
N LYS A 40 -12.43 -2.50 12.06
CA LYS A 40 -12.34 -1.07 12.39
C LYS A 40 -11.47 -0.35 11.38
N SER A 41 -11.80 0.90 11.07
CA SER A 41 -10.95 1.79 10.27
C SER A 41 -9.64 2.04 11.03
N ALA A 42 -8.49 1.70 10.44
CA ALA A 42 -7.21 1.79 11.12
C ALA A 42 -6.09 2.34 10.22
N ASN A 43 -5.13 3.00 10.84
CA ASN A 43 -3.93 3.50 10.17
C ASN A 43 -2.95 2.34 9.91
N ARG A 44 -2.97 1.80 8.70
CA ARG A 44 -2.14 0.64 8.32
C ARG A 44 -0.63 0.89 8.33
N THR A 45 -0.16 2.14 8.37
CA THR A 45 1.27 2.42 8.54
C THR A 45 1.78 1.99 9.92
N LEU A 46 0.87 1.73 10.86
CA LEU A 46 1.18 1.30 12.22
C LEU A 46 1.17 -0.23 12.40
N VAL A 47 0.94 -1.00 11.34
CA VAL A 47 0.97 -2.48 11.41
C VAL A 47 2.32 -2.99 11.89
N THR A 48 3.43 -2.50 11.30
CA THR A 48 4.80 -2.88 11.68
C THR A 48 5.28 -2.11 12.90
N LYS A 49 5.44 -0.81 12.74
CA LYS A 49 6.08 0.08 13.73
C LYS A 49 5.26 0.38 14.98
N GLY A 50 3.97 0.05 14.98
CA GLY A 50 3.09 0.22 16.14
C GLY A 50 2.71 -1.13 16.75
N VAL A 51 1.92 -1.93 16.02
CA VAL A 51 1.30 -3.14 16.56
C VAL A 51 2.27 -4.33 16.61
N MET A 52 2.98 -4.63 15.53
CA MET A 52 3.96 -5.72 15.51
C MET A 52 5.09 -5.48 16.51
N SER A 53 5.55 -4.24 16.65
CA SER A 53 6.59 -3.86 17.62
C SER A 53 6.14 -3.84 19.09
N GLY A 54 4.83 -3.97 19.34
CA GLY A 54 4.26 -3.93 20.69
C GLY A 54 4.13 -2.53 21.30
N LEU A 55 4.36 -1.47 20.53
CA LEU A 55 4.19 -0.09 20.97
C LEU A 55 2.72 0.33 21.08
N LEU A 56 1.84 -0.32 20.30
CA LEU A 56 0.41 -0.03 20.26
C LEU A 56 -0.40 -1.32 20.24
N GLU A 57 -1.56 -1.28 20.89
CA GLU A 57 -2.60 -2.28 20.65
C GLU A 57 -3.39 -1.95 19.37
N PRO A 58 -3.98 -2.94 18.68
CA PRO A 58 -4.74 -2.73 17.44
C PRO A 58 -5.78 -1.62 17.50
N ASP A 59 -6.47 -1.48 18.62
CA ASP A 59 -7.51 -0.46 18.83
C ASP A 59 -6.97 0.97 18.88
N GLN A 60 -5.72 1.15 19.31
CA GLN A 60 -5.06 2.46 19.38
C GLN A 60 -4.66 3.00 17.98
N ALA A 61 -4.64 2.14 16.96
CA ALA A 61 -4.41 2.52 15.58
C ALA A 61 -5.68 2.94 14.83
N THR A 62 -6.83 3.03 15.51
CA THR A 62 -8.13 3.37 14.91
C THR A 62 -8.12 4.81 14.38
N LEU A 63 -8.70 5.00 13.20
CA LEU A 63 -8.86 6.34 12.60
C LEU A 63 -9.95 7.15 13.30
N PRO A 64 -9.79 8.48 13.39
CA PRO A 64 -10.81 9.34 13.97
C PRO A 64 -12.08 9.36 13.12
N ASP A 65 -13.19 9.75 13.74
CA ASP A 65 -14.47 9.94 13.08
C ASP A 65 -14.37 10.91 11.90
N THR A 66 -15.14 10.64 10.87
CA THR A 66 -15.17 11.41 9.62
C THR A 66 -16.41 12.32 9.53
N GLY A 67 -17.36 12.20 10.44
CA GLY A 67 -18.68 12.83 10.36
C GLY A 67 -19.64 12.15 9.37
N ALA A 68 -19.20 11.12 8.63
CA ALA A 68 -20.05 10.31 7.75
C ALA A 68 -20.74 9.16 8.51
N SER A 69 -21.87 8.71 8.01
CA SER A 69 -22.52 7.50 8.55
C SER A 69 -21.69 6.25 8.25
N LEU A 70 -21.08 5.67 9.29
CA LEU A 70 -20.29 4.44 9.15
C LEU A 70 -21.23 3.22 9.12
N VAL A 71 -21.14 2.43 8.05
CA VAL A 71 -21.88 1.18 7.85
C VAL A 71 -20.90 0.01 7.93
N SER A 72 -21.01 -0.81 8.99
CA SER A 72 -20.18 -2.01 9.17
C SER A 72 -20.78 -3.20 8.41
N ASP A 73 -20.75 -3.12 7.09
CA ASP A 73 -21.24 -4.19 6.20
C ASP A 73 -20.39 -4.21 4.91
N THR A 74 -19.97 -5.40 4.52
CA THR A 74 -19.07 -5.57 3.38
C THR A 74 -19.82 -5.41 2.06
N VAL A 75 -19.36 -4.50 1.21
CA VAL A 75 -19.87 -4.37 -0.16
C VAL A 75 -19.32 -5.51 -1.01
N ARG A 76 -20.18 -6.43 -1.45
CA ARG A 76 -19.84 -7.56 -2.33
C ARG A 76 -19.78 -7.17 -3.79
N GLY A 77 -20.60 -6.21 -4.19
CA GLY A 77 -20.62 -5.75 -5.56
C GLY A 77 -21.48 -4.51 -5.76
N LEU A 78 -21.43 -4.00 -6.97
CA LEU A 78 -22.22 -2.86 -7.40
C LEU A 78 -22.77 -3.06 -8.82
N ASP A 79 -23.90 -2.41 -9.13
CA ASP A 79 -24.33 -2.19 -10.50
C ASP A 79 -23.82 -0.80 -10.95
N PRO A 80 -22.91 -0.72 -11.94
CA PRO A 80 -22.36 0.55 -12.37
C PRO A 80 -23.38 1.51 -12.99
N ARG A 81 -24.49 0.99 -13.57
CA ARG A 81 -25.50 1.80 -14.25
C ARG A 81 -26.44 2.51 -13.29
N THR A 82 -26.84 1.80 -12.23
CA THR A 82 -27.79 2.30 -11.22
C THR A 82 -27.08 2.85 -9.98
N ARG A 83 -25.78 2.53 -9.79
CA ARG A 83 -25.01 2.79 -8.58
C ARG A 83 -25.63 2.13 -7.34
N GLU A 84 -26.26 0.99 -7.54
CA GLU A 84 -26.75 0.15 -6.46
C GLU A 84 -25.62 -0.71 -5.89
N LEU A 85 -25.42 -0.66 -4.58
CA LEU A 85 -24.50 -1.54 -3.85
C LEU A 85 -25.25 -2.76 -3.32
N ARG A 86 -24.59 -3.92 -3.38
CA ARG A 86 -25.03 -5.19 -2.78
C ARG A 86 -24.14 -5.52 -1.60
N LEU A 87 -24.72 -5.65 -0.44
CA LEU A 87 -24.04 -5.85 0.82
C LEU A 87 -23.99 -7.34 1.20
N ASP A 88 -23.09 -7.70 2.10
CA ASP A 88 -22.94 -9.07 2.61
C ASP A 88 -24.17 -9.55 3.39
N SER A 89 -24.84 -8.65 4.07
CA SER A 89 -26.14 -8.89 4.74
C SER A 89 -27.29 -9.22 3.79
N GLY A 90 -27.10 -9.09 2.46
CA GLY A 90 -28.15 -9.19 1.45
C GLY A 90 -28.91 -7.88 1.18
N ALA A 91 -28.66 -6.82 1.95
CA ALA A 91 -29.27 -5.51 1.71
C ALA A 91 -28.70 -4.85 0.45
N THR A 92 -29.53 -3.99 -0.18
CA THR A 92 -29.10 -3.12 -1.28
C THR A 92 -29.23 -1.65 -0.92
N ARG A 93 -28.39 -0.80 -1.52
CA ARG A 93 -28.36 0.65 -1.31
C ARG A 93 -28.09 1.36 -2.63
N MET A 94 -28.87 2.40 -2.93
CA MET A 94 -28.71 3.23 -4.15
C MET A 94 -28.13 4.60 -3.81
N PHE A 95 -27.25 5.12 -4.68
CA PHE A 95 -26.55 6.38 -4.51
C PHE A 95 -26.56 7.23 -5.78
N ASP A 96 -26.36 8.53 -5.63
CA ASP A 96 -26.21 9.48 -6.74
C ASP A 96 -24.76 9.50 -7.26
N ALA A 97 -23.79 9.11 -6.41
CA ALA A 97 -22.38 8.93 -6.76
C ALA A 97 -21.72 7.90 -5.84
N LEU A 98 -20.63 7.28 -6.32
CA LEU A 98 -19.84 6.29 -5.58
C LEU A 98 -18.34 6.63 -5.62
N ILE A 99 -17.67 6.49 -4.47
CA ILE A 99 -16.20 6.46 -4.41
C ILE A 99 -15.75 5.07 -3.98
N ILE A 100 -15.01 4.36 -4.85
CA ILE A 100 -14.47 3.05 -4.55
C ILE A 100 -13.08 3.23 -3.94
N ALA A 101 -12.99 3.03 -2.63
CA ALA A 101 -11.79 3.18 -1.81
C ALA A 101 -11.47 1.88 -1.06
N SER A 102 -11.83 0.74 -1.64
CA SER A 102 -11.73 -0.60 -1.04
C SER A 102 -10.29 -1.10 -0.86
N GLY A 103 -9.31 -0.35 -1.37
CA GLY A 103 -7.89 -0.57 -1.13
C GLY A 103 -7.34 -1.82 -1.79
N SER A 104 -6.60 -2.59 -1.04
CA SER A 104 -5.84 -3.74 -1.52
C SER A 104 -5.93 -4.92 -0.57
N ARG A 105 -5.48 -6.09 -1.05
CA ARG A 105 -5.23 -7.31 -0.27
C ARG A 105 -3.78 -7.74 -0.45
N PRO A 106 -3.19 -8.47 0.51
CA PRO A 106 -1.81 -8.92 0.38
C PRO A 106 -1.69 -9.89 -0.81
N ARG A 107 -0.59 -9.78 -1.53
CA ARG A 107 -0.20 -10.80 -2.51
C ARG A 107 0.43 -11.95 -1.73
N LEU A 108 -0.23 -13.08 -1.72
CA LEU A 108 0.30 -14.32 -1.16
C LEU A 108 1.32 -14.97 -2.10
N LEU A 109 1.93 -16.04 -1.65
CA LEU A 109 2.68 -16.96 -2.51
C LEU A 109 1.74 -17.62 -3.53
N ASP A 110 2.27 -18.09 -4.64
CA ASP A 110 1.50 -18.75 -5.69
C ASP A 110 0.84 -20.05 -5.16
N GLU A 111 -0.33 -20.40 -5.71
CA GLU A 111 -1.14 -21.51 -5.19
C GLU A 111 -0.55 -22.88 -5.47
N ASP A 112 0.34 -22.99 -6.44
CA ASP A 112 1.06 -24.20 -6.81
C ASP A 112 2.26 -24.53 -5.90
N ILE A 113 2.61 -23.62 -4.96
CA ILE A 113 3.69 -23.86 -3.99
C ILE A 113 3.23 -24.91 -2.99
N LEU A 114 3.86 -26.08 -3.05
CA LEU A 114 3.54 -27.23 -2.19
C LEU A 114 3.65 -26.87 -0.70
N GLY A 115 2.58 -27.15 0.06
CA GLY A 115 2.51 -26.94 1.52
C GLY A 115 2.18 -25.50 1.93
N ARG A 116 1.94 -24.60 0.97
CA ARG A 116 1.56 -23.19 1.23
C ARG A 116 0.33 -23.07 2.13
N ASP A 117 -0.76 -23.76 1.77
CA ASP A 117 -2.03 -23.63 2.48
C ASP A 117 -1.96 -24.20 3.90
N GLU A 118 -1.27 -25.32 4.10
CA GLU A 118 -0.99 -25.85 5.43
C GLU A 118 -0.21 -24.85 6.28
N ALA A 119 0.81 -24.20 5.69
CA ALA A 119 1.61 -23.20 6.38
C ALA A 119 0.80 -21.95 6.77
N LEU A 120 -0.14 -21.51 5.92
CA LEU A 120 -1.08 -20.43 6.23
C LEU A 120 -2.02 -20.83 7.37
N HIS A 121 -2.63 -22.03 7.32
CA HIS A 121 -3.54 -22.51 8.35
C HIS A 121 -2.86 -22.70 9.71
N SER A 122 -1.59 -23.15 9.73
CA SER A 122 -0.81 -23.28 10.97
C SER A 122 -0.41 -21.95 11.58
N GLY A 123 -0.57 -20.83 10.84
CA GLY A 123 -0.10 -19.50 11.20
C GLY A 123 1.43 -19.34 11.20
N ARG A 124 2.19 -20.33 10.66
CA ARG A 124 3.64 -20.21 10.48
C ARG A 124 4.03 -19.47 9.20
N LEU A 125 3.11 -19.35 8.26
CA LEU A 125 3.19 -18.44 7.13
C LEU A 125 2.11 -17.39 7.32
N THR A 126 2.47 -16.10 7.28
CA THR A 126 1.54 -14.99 7.49
C THR A 126 1.90 -13.80 6.61
N THR A 127 1.12 -12.73 6.70
CA THR A 127 1.37 -11.44 6.06
C THR A 127 1.51 -10.33 7.10
N LEU A 128 1.83 -9.11 6.68
CA LEU A 128 1.79 -7.88 7.49
C LEU A 128 0.94 -6.83 6.77
N HIS A 129 -0.37 -7.08 6.67
CA HIS A 129 -1.27 -6.21 5.93
C HIS A 129 -2.38 -5.61 6.79
N SER A 130 -2.82 -6.32 7.81
CA SER A 130 -3.85 -5.89 8.76
C SER A 130 -3.31 -5.74 10.18
N MET A 131 -4.04 -5.00 11.04
CA MET A 131 -3.70 -4.92 12.46
C MET A 131 -3.67 -6.30 13.12
N ALA A 132 -4.59 -7.19 12.72
CA ALA A 132 -4.62 -8.56 13.19
C ALA A 132 -3.37 -9.35 12.76
N ASP A 133 -2.80 -9.09 11.58
CA ASP A 133 -1.54 -9.69 11.16
C ASP A 133 -0.39 -9.23 12.06
N GLY A 134 -0.28 -7.92 12.31
CA GLY A 134 0.73 -7.36 13.21
C GLY A 134 0.65 -7.95 14.61
N ALA A 135 -0.55 -8.04 15.18
CA ALA A 135 -0.79 -8.63 16.49
C ALA A 135 -0.40 -10.13 16.52
N ARG A 136 -0.82 -10.92 15.53
CA ARG A 136 -0.46 -12.34 15.42
C ARG A 136 1.05 -12.56 15.36
N VAL A 137 1.78 -11.75 14.59
CA VAL A 137 3.25 -11.82 14.52
C VAL A 137 3.84 -11.48 15.88
N ARG A 138 3.45 -10.39 16.51
CA ARG A 138 3.88 -9.97 17.85
C ARG A 138 3.69 -11.09 18.86
N ASP A 139 2.46 -11.60 18.98
CA ASP A 139 2.08 -12.58 20.01
C ASP A 139 2.82 -13.91 19.81
N ARG A 140 3.06 -14.31 18.55
CA ARG A 140 3.84 -15.51 18.25
C ARG A 140 5.30 -15.34 18.63
N LEU A 141 5.90 -14.18 18.35
CA LEU A 141 7.30 -13.92 18.65
C LEU A 141 7.54 -13.68 20.15
N ALA A 142 6.57 -13.08 20.85
CA ALA A 142 6.66 -12.86 22.30
C ALA A 142 6.80 -14.17 23.09
N SER A 143 6.21 -15.28 22.60
CA SER A 143 6.30 -16.59 23.23
C SER A 143 7.65 -17.29 23.00
N ARG A 144 8.52 -16.75 22.13
CA ARG A 144 9.78 -17.40 21.71
C ARG A 144 10.87 -16.37 21.43
N PRO A 145 11.64 -15.95 22.45
CA PRO A 145 12.76 -15.03 22.27
C PRO A 145 13.78 -15.57 21.25
N ALA A 146 14.47 -14.69 20.56
CA ALA A 146 15.48 -14.99 19.54
C ALA A 146 14.99 -15.92 18.41
N SER A 147 13.71 -15.78 18.03
CA SER A 147 13.13 -16.54 16.90
C SER A 147 13.83 -16.23 15.59
N ARG A 148 13.90 -17.23 14.70
CA ARG A 148 14.32 -17.02 13.32
C ARG A 148 13.12 -16.71 12.42
N VAL A 149 13.10 -15.51 11.81
CA VAL A 149 12.01 -15.04 10.96
C VAL A 149 12.46 -14.98 9.49
N LEU A 150 11.70 -15.66 8.62
CA LEU A 150 11.93 -15.66 7.18
C LEU A 150 11.06 -14.57 6.54
N LEU A 151 11.68 -13.53 6.01
CA LEU A 151 10.98 -12.47 5.28
C LEU A 151 11.00 -12.77 3.77
N LEU A 152 9.83 -13.05 3.21
CA LEU A 152 9.63 -13.32 1.79
C LEU A 152 9.27 -12.01 1.07
N GLY A 153 10.26 -11.41 0.43
CA GLY A 153 10.14 -10.11 -0.24
C GLY A 153 11.28 -9.17 0.10
N GLY A 154 11.31 -7.99 -0.51
CA GLY A 154 12.39 -7.02 -0.29
C GLY A 154 11.96 -5.59 -0.62
N GLY A 155 10.66 -5.30 -0.52
CA GLY A 155 10.14 -3.92 -0.62
C GLY A 155 10.34 -3.14 0.69
N ILE A 156 9.84 -1.90 0.72
CA ILE A 156 9.97 -0.99 1.89
C ILE A 156 9.44 -1.64 3.16
N LEU A 157 8.27 -2.29 3.10
CA LEU A 157 7.68 -2.99 4.26
C LEU A 157 8.57 -4.13 4.78
N ALA A 158 9.17 -4.93 3.88
CA ALA A 158 10.07 -5.99 4.26
C ALA A 158 11.33 -5.45 4.94
N SER A 159 11.90 -4.35 4.40
CA SER A 159 13.09 -3.70 4.95
C SER A 159 12.83 -3.10 6.33
N GLU A 160 11.69 -2.43 6.53
CA GLU A 160 11.28 -1.91 7.84
C GLU A 160 11.04 -3.04 8.85
N ALA A 161 10.32 -4.10 8.44
CA ALA A 161 10.06 -5.26 9.29
C ALA A 161 11.35 -5.99 9.67
N ALA A 162 12.30 -6.15 8.73
CA ALA A 162 13.61 -6.74 9.01
C ALA A 162 14.35 -5.96 10.10
N SER A 163 14.41 -4.64 9.96
CA SER A 163 15.04 -3.76 10.96
C SER A 163 14.39 -3.91 12.33
N LEU A 164 13.07 -3.79 12.42
CA LEU A 164 12.33 -3.87 13.69
C LEU A 164 12.48 -5.23 14.38
N LEU A 165 12.47 -6.31 13.61
CA LEU A 165 12.65 -7.67 14.13
C LEU A 165 14.07 -7.89 14.65
N THR A 166 15.08 -7.37 13.96
CA THR A 166 16.47 -7.42 14.42
C THR A 166 16.67 -6.59 15.68
N ASP A 167 16.13 -5.37 15.74
CA ASP A 167 16.19 -4.53 16.92
C ASP A 167 15.50 -5.18 18.13
N ALA A 168 14.50 -6.05 17.88
CA ALA A 168 13.84 -6.88 18.91
C ALA A 168 14.62 -8.17 19.28
N GLY A 169 15.78 -8.41 18.68
CA GLY A 169 16.66 -9.56 19.00
C GLY A 169 16.34 -10.84 18.24
N HIS A 170 15.56 -10.78 17.15
CA HIS A 170 15.28 -11.93 16.30
C HIS A 170 16.33 -12.11 15.19
N ASP A 171 16.62 -13.35 14.82
CA ASP A 171 17.41 -13.69 13.63
C ASP A 171 16.53 -13.58 12.38
N VAL A 172 16.91 -12.74 11.43
CA VAL A 172 16.14 -12.49 10.21
C VAL A 172 16.86 -13.06 8.99
N ALA A 173 16.13 -13.75 8.12
CA ALA A 173 16.60 -14.16 6.81
C ALA A 173 15.70 -13.55 5.72
N LEU A 174 16.30 -12.83 4.78
CA LEU A 174 15.61 -12.23 3.64
C LEU A 174 15.61 -13.19 2.45
N ILE A 175 14.45 -13.48 1.87
CA ILE A 175 14.30 -14.32 0.69
C ILE A 175 13.61 -13.48 -0.40
N ALA A 176 14.30 -13.20 -1.50
CA ALA A 176 13.78 -12.32 -2.54
C ALA A 176 14.05 -12.81 -3.95
N ARG A 177 13.07 -12.66 -4.84
CA ARG A 177 13.18 -12.97 -6.27
C ARG A 177 14.18 -12.09 -7.00
N SER A 178 14.29 -10.83 -6.58
CA SER A 178 15.20 -9.85 -7.17
C SER A 178 16.60 -9.95 -6.57
N LEU A 179 17.63 -9.75 -7.38
CA LEU A 179 19.02 -9.60 -6.92
C LEU A 179 19.25 -8.27 -6.18
N VAL A 180 18.44 -7.26 -6.48
CA VAL A 180 18.41 -5.97 -5.75
C VAL A 180 16.96 -5.72 -5.32
N PRO A 181 16.56 -6.24 -4.15
CA PRO A 181 15.20 -6.09 -3.64
C PRO A 181 14.83 -4.62 -3.48
N GLY A 182 13.59 -4.26 -3.85
CA GLY A 182 13.11 -2.88 -3.75
C GLY A 182 13.43 -1.97 -4.93
N ALA A 183 14.27 -2.38 -5.89
CA ALA A 183 14.70 -1.52 -7.01
C ALA A 183 13.54 -0.91 -7.81
N ASN A 184 12.43 -1.64 -7.99
CA ASN A 184 11.24 -1.10 -8.68
C ASN A 184 10.50 -0.04 -7.86
N ALA A 185 10.61 -0.06 -6.54
CA ALA A 185 9.90 0.88 -5.66
C ALA A 185 10.70 2.16 -5.39
N ILE A 186 12.02 2.02 -5.19
CA ILE A 186 12.90 3.11 -4.74
C ILE A 186 14.10 3.36 -5.66
N GLY A 187 14.12 2.72 -6.83
CA GLY A 187 15.24 2.81 -7.77
C GLY A 187 16.46 1.98 -7.34
N ALA A 188 17.30 1.62 -8.31
CA ALA A 188 18.40 0.68 -8.10
C ALA A 188 19.48 1.19 -7.12
N HIS A 189 19.80 2.49 -7.14
CA HIS A 189 20.82 3.06 -6.27
C HIS A 189 20.43 3.00 -4.79
N ALA A 190 19.23 3.49 -4.45
CA ALA A 190 18.73 3.44 -3.08
C ALA A 190 18.49 1.99 -2.63
N ALA A 191 17.95 1.13 -3.49
CA ALA A 191 17.72 -0.28 -3.17
C ALA A 191 19.02 -1.04 -2.89
N ARG A 192 20.09 -0.77 -3.64
CA ARG A 192 21.41 -1.35 -3.36
C ARG A 192 21.95 -0.87 -2.02
N ARG A 193 21.83 0.42 -1.73
CA ARG A 193 22.24 0.96 -0.42
C ARG A 193 21.46 0.33 0.74
N VAL A 194 20.15 0.13 0.59
CA VAL A 194 19.33 -0.59 1.58
C VAL A 194 19.80 -2.04 1.75
N LEU A 195 20.12 -2.73 0.65
CA LEU A 195 20.65 -4.08 0.70
C LEU A 195 22.01 -4.14 1.44
N ASP A 196 22.89 -3.17 1.22
CA ASP A 196 24.15 -3.07 1.93
C ASP A 196 23.97 -2.87 3.44
N LEU A 197 22.90 -2.20 3.87
CA LEU A 197 22.52 -2.07 5.29
C LEU A 197 22.01 -3.40 5.88
N HIS A 198 21.38 -4.25 5.05
CA HIS A 198 20.91 -5.57 5.50
C HIS A 198 22.02 -6.59 5.65
N HIS A 199 23.01 -6.62 4.73
CA HIS A 199 24.04 -7.65 4.65
C HIS A 199 24.78 -7.93 5.96
N PRO A 200 25.18 -6.94 6.77
CA PRO A 200 25.82 -7.17 8.06
C PRO A 200 24.88 -7.79 9.10
N GLN A 201 23.57 -7.67 8.92
CA GLN A 201 22.55 -8.00 9.91
C GLN A 201 21.85 -9.33 9.65
N HIS A 202 21.75 -9.74 8.35
CA HIS A 202 20.89 -10.84 7.94
C HIS A 202 21.51 -11.76 6.91
N ALA A 203 21.09 -13.04 6.93
CA ALA A 203 21.23 -13.90 5.76
C ALA A 203 20.29 -13.43 4.63
N ALA A 204 20.81 -13.28 3.41
CA ALA A 204 20.03 -12.88 2.24
C ALA A 204 20.12 -13.93 1.12
N TYR A 205 18.97 -14.47 0.74
CA TYR A 205 18.81 -15.41 -0.37
C TYR A 205 18.14 -14.64 -1.53
N LEU A 206 18.96 -14.22 -2.50
CA LEU A 206 18.55 -13.33 -3.59
C LEU A 206 18.48 -14.08 -4.92
N GLY A 207 17.59 -13.63 -5.82
CA GLY A 207 17.38 -14.24 -7.13
C GLY A 207 16.69 -15.61 -7.07
N VAL A 208 15.98 -15.91 -5.97
CA VAL A 208 15.33 -17.19 -5.70
C VAL A 208 13.87 -17.03 -5.27
N ASN A 209 13.08 -18.08 -5.47
CA ASN A 209 11.70 -18.14 -5.01
C ASN A 209 11.47 -19.37 -4.11
N PRO A 210 10.49 -19.35 -3.22
CA PRO A 210 9.98 -20.54 -2.57
C PRO A 210 9.43 -21.51 -3.63
N ARG A 211 9.84 -22.80 -3.55
CA ARG A 211 9.32 -23.89 -4.36
C ARG A 211 8.38 -24.80 -3.59
N ALA A 212 8.71 -25.03 -2.32
CA ALA A 212 7.92 -25.87 -1.43
C ALA A 212 8.07 -25.39 0.01
N ILE A 213 7.04 -25.60 0.79
CA ILE A 213 7.00 -25.29 2.22
C ILE A 213 6.63 -26.55 2.98
N ARG A 214 7.31 -26.79 4.07
CA ARG A 214 6.97 -27.87 5.02
C ARG A 214 6.77 -27.28 6.40
N THR A 215 5.60 -27.49 6.96
CA THR A 215 5.27 -27.10 8.32
C THR A 215 5.63 -28.21 9.29
N HIS A 216 6.25 -27.83 10.40
CA HIS A 216 6.56 -28.71 11.53
C HIS A 216 5.91 -28.13 12.79
N PRO A 217 5.76 -28.92 13.88
CA PRO A 217 5.20 -28.42 15.13
C PRO A 217 5.94 -27.20 15.69
N ASP A 218 7.26 -27.13 15.52
CA ASP A 218 8.16 -26.14 16.09
C ASP A 218 8.76 -25.15 15.09
N ARG A 219 8.72 -25.43 13.76
CA ARG A 219 9.35 -24.62 12.73
C ARG A 219 8.63 -24.69 11.38
N ILE A 220 9.06 -23.85 10.46
CA ILE A 220 8.72 -23.87 9.04
C ILE A 220 10.00 -24.03 8.22
N SER A 221 9.97 -24.90 7.19
CA SER A 221 11.09 -25.13 6.27
C SER A 221 10.68 -24.70 4.87
N ILE A 222 11.43 -23.79 4.24
CA ILE A 222 11.20 -23.32 2.88
C ILE A 222 12.30 -23.88 1.98
N THR A 223 11.91 -24.64 0.96
CA THR A 223 12.82 -25.09 -0.09
C THR A 223 12.83 -24.07 -1.20
N LEU A 224 14.02 -23.56 -1.53
CA LEU A 224 14.21 -22.57 -2.60
C LEU A 224 14.34 -23.26 -3.96
N ASP A 225 13.86 -22.58 -5.01
CA ASP A 225 14.11 -22.99 -6.39
C ASP A 225 15.61 -22.96 -6.71
N ARG A 226 15.99 -23.35 -7.94
CA ARG A 226 17.38 -23.36 -8.45
C ARG A 226 18.39 -24.14 -7.62
N SER A 227 18.58 -23.79 -6.34
CA SER A 227 19.61 -24.41 -5.48
C SER A 227 19.11 -25.63 -4.70
N GLY A 228 17.80 -25.80 -4.54
CA GLY A 228 17.23 -26.78 -3.62
C GLY A 228 17.55 -26.50 -2.14
N THR A 229 18.14 -25.35 -1.84
CA THR A 229 18.51 -24.95 -0.46
C THR A 229 17.27 -24.93 0.40
N LYS A 230 17.37 -25.51 1.60
CA LYS A 230 16.33 -25.42 2.65
C LYS A 230 16.70 -24.34 3.64
N VAL A 231 15.73 -23.48 3.93
CA VAL A 231 15.87 -22.42 4.93
C VAL A 231 14.82 -22.67 6.00
N ASP A 232 15.26 -22.91 7.22
CA ASP A 232 14.39 -23.13 8.38
C ASP A 232 14.19 -21.82 9.15
N GLY A 233 12.99 -21.67 9.73
CA GLY A 233 12.64 -20.55 10.59
C GLY A 233 11.48 -20.91 11.52
N ASP A 234 11.21 -20.03 12.49
CA ASP A 234 10.08 -20.18 13.41
C ASP A 234 8.79 -19.61 12.82
N LEU A 235 8.94 -18.60 11.96
CA LEU A 235 7.86 -17.88 11.29
C LEU A 235 8.33 -17.43 9.91
N ALA A 236 7.44 -17.46 8.94
CA ALA A 236 7.64 -16.85 7.62
C ALA A 236 6.59 -15.74 7.37
N ILE A 237 7.05 -14.59 6.89
CA ILE A 237 6.21 -13.42 6.61
C ILE A 237 6.29 -13.10 5.12
N VAL A 238 5.15 -13.09 4.43
CA VAL A 238 5.05 -12.73 3.01
C VAL A 238 4.88 -11.22 2.88
N ALA A 239 5.83 -10.57 2.23
CA ALA A 239 5.86 -9.14 1.94
C ALA A 239 6.06 -8.87 0.43
N HIS A 240 5.27 -9.57 -0.42
CA HIS A 240 5.34 -9.53 -1.88
C HIS A 240 4.55 -8.38 -2.51
N GLY A 241 4.16 -7.37 -1.73
CA GLY A 241 3.27 -6.29 -2.15
C GLY A 241 1.80 -6.70 -2.11
N THR A 242 0.96 -5.98 -2.85
CA THR A 242 -0.49 -6.08 -2.76
C THR A 242 -1.16 -6.20 -4.12
N LEU A 243 -2.38 -6.72 -4.12
CA LEU A 243 -3.29 -6.74 -5.25
C LEU A 243 -4.49 -5.81 -4.96
N PRO A 244 -5.07 -5.15 -5.96
CA PRO A 244 -6.30 -4.38 -5.80
C PRO A 244 -7.42 -5.26 -5.21
N ALA A 245 -8.29 -4.66 -4.40
CA ALA A 245 -9.42 -5.33 -3.77
C ALA A 245 -10.75 -4.70 -4.22
N ALA A 246 -11.01 -4.67 -5.53
CA ALA A 246 -12.23 -4.10 -6.09
C ALA A 246 -13.44 -4.99 -5.84
N PRO A 247 -14.65 -4.41 -5.60
CA PRO A 247 -15.89 -5.16 -5.52
C PRO A 247 -16.32 -5.67 -6.92
N ALA A 248 -17.19 -6.68 -6.99
CA ALA A 248 -17.77 -7.10 -8.26
C ALA A 248 -18.52 -5.92 -8.93
N PRO A 249 -18.47 -5.79 -10.27
CA PRO A 249 -17.97 -6.76 -11.24
C PRO A 249 -16.45 -6.69 -11.52
N TRP A 250 -15.69 -5.85 -10.81
CA TRP A 250 -14.27 -5.53 -11.12
C TRP A 250 -13.26 -6.25 -10.21
N THR A 251 -13.53 -7.49 -9.84
CA THR A 251 -12.74 -8.28 -8.87
C THR A 251 -11.36 -8.73 -9.36
N GLY A 252 -10.99 -8.44 -10.62
CA GLY A 252 -9.70 -8.83 -11.21
C GLY A 252 -8.48 -8.20 -10.53
N PRO A 253 -7.28 -8.73 -10.80
CA PRO A 253 -6.03 -8.22 -10.26
C PRO A 253 -5.60 -6.89 -10.88
N GLU A 254 -6.28 -6.45 -11.95
CA GLU A 254 -5.98 -5.23 -12.70
C GLU A 254 -6.37 -3.96 -11.92
N GLY A 255 -7.34 -4.07 -10.99
CA GLY A 255 -7.91 -2.93 -10.30
C GLY A 255 -8.87 -2.10 -11.16
N ILE A 256 -9.13 -0.87 -10.74
CA ILE A 256 -10.06 0.03 -11.42
C ILE A 256 -9.26 1.12 -12.14
N PRO A 257 -9.20 1.10 -13.49
CA PRO A 257 -8.56 2.16 -14.25
C PRO A 257 -9.34 3.46 -14.08
N VAL A 258 -8.61 4.55 -13.84
CA VAL A 258 -9.18 5.89 -13.66
C VAL A 258 -8.57 6.89 -14.65
N ASP A 259 -9.35 7.91 -14.97
CA ASP A 259 -8.86 9.07 -15.71
C ASP A 259 -7.98 9.97 -14.81
N SER A 260 -7.45 11.04 -15.39
CA SER A 260 -6.59 11.98 -14.66
C SER A 260 -7.28 12.72 -13.49
N ARG A 261 -8.60 12.62 -13.37
CA ARG A 261 -9.42 13.17 -12.28
C ARG A 261 -10.01 12.10 -11.36
N LEU A 262 -9.50 10.86 -11.44
CA LEU A 262 -9.92 9.71 -10.66
C LEU A 262 -11.35 9.20 -10.92
N ARG A 263 -11.96 9.54 -12.07
CA ARG A 263 -13.22 8.94 -12.53
C ARG A 263 -12.95 7.55 -13.07
N SER A 264 -13.79 6.59 -12.72
CA SER A 264 -13.68 5.21 -13.23
C SER A 264 -13.87 5.15 -14.76
N MET A 265 -12.87 4.60 -15.45
CA MET A 265 -12.95 4.36 -16.90
C MET A 265 -13.84 3.16 -17.25
N HIS A 266 -14.15 2.28 -16.29
CA HIS A 266 -15.12 1.19 -16.48
C HIS A 266 -16.58 1.66 -16.53
N ALA A 267 -16.86 2.85 -15.98
CA ALA A 267 -18.20 3.42 -15.94
C ALA A 267 -18.17 4.93 -16.21
N PRO A 268 -17.68 5.35 -17.40
CA PRO A 268 -17.62 6.76 -17.76
C PRO A 268 -19.02 7.37 -17.71
N ARG A 269 -19.15 8.57 -17.17
CA ARG A 269 -20.40 9.33 -17.00
C ARG A 269 -21.33 8.84 -15.87
N GLN A 270 -20.94 7.82 -15.09
CA GLN A 270 -21.78 7.26 -14.02
C GLN A 270 -21.50 7.85 -12.63
N ARG A 271 -20.67 8.88 -12.51
CA ARG A 271 -20.25 9.44 -11.21
C ARG A 271 -19.71 8.37 -10.25
N ILE A 272 -18.85 7.51 -10.80
CA ILE A 272 -18.11 6.50 -10.04
C ILE A 272 -16.63 6.85 -10.10
N TYR A 273 -16.01 6.95 -8.94
CA TYR A 273 -14.61 7.31 -8.75
C TYR A 273 -13.87 6.16 -8.07
N ALA A 274 -12.55 6.07 -8.26
CA ALA A 274 -11.75 5.13 -7.49
C ALA A 274 -10.50 5.82 -6.95
N ALA A 275 -10.11 5.47 -5.70
CA ALA A 275 -9.00 6.09 -4.99
C ALA A 275 -8.26 5.09 -4.09
N GLY A 276 -6.96 5.30 -3.90
CA GLY A 276 -6.09 4.45 -3.12
C GLY A 276 -5.68 3.16 -3.83
N GLY A 277 -5.30 2.13 -3.07
CA GLY A 277 -4.71 0.90 -3.60
C GLY A 277 -5.58 0.09 -4.57
N VAL A 278 -6.84 0.44 -4.80
CA VAL A 278 -7.73 -0.15 -5.80
C VAL A 278 -7.63 0.54 -7.16
N ALA A 279 -7.22 1.82 -7.18
CA ALA A 279 -7.19 2.64 -8.39
C ALA A 279 -5.90 2.41 -9.20
N VAL A 280 -6.05 2.36 -10.52
CA VAL A 280 -4.96 2.26 -11.49
C VAL A 280 -4.96 3.51 -12.35
N HIS A 281 -3.90 4.29 -12.23
CA HIS A 281 -3.76 5.61 -12.81
C HIS A 281 -3.09 5.57 -14.17
N HIS A 282 -3.36 6.57 -14.97
CA HIS A 282 -2.62 6.86 -16.18
C HIS A 282 -1.79 8.14 -15.99
N TYR A 283 -0.47 8.03 -16.11
CA TYR A 283 0.41 9.20 -16.05
C TYR A 283 0.69 9.69 -17.47
N PRO A 284 0.63 11.02 -17.76
CA PRO A 284 0.89 11.54 -19.09
C PRO A 284 2.25 11.09 -19.63
N GLY A 285 2.25 10.48 -20.81
CA GLY A 285 3.47 9.96 -21.45
C GLY A 285 4.02 8.65 -20.88
N HIS A 286 3.29 7.98 -20.01
CA HIS A 286 3.65 6.69 -19.41
C HIS A 286 2.48 5.70 -19.47
N SER A 287 2.78 4.41 -19.25
CA SER A 287 1.79 3.36 -19.05
C SER A 287 1.05 3.53 -17.71
N SER A 288 0.03 2.70 -17.49
CA SER A 288 -0.71 2.67 -16.24
C SER A 288 0.18 2.32 -15.05
N TYR A 289 -0.10 2.93 -13.90
CA TYR A 289 0.60 2.69 -12.64
C TYR A 289 -0.37 2.58 -11.47
N ARG A 290 0.06 1.97 -10.37
CA ARG A 290 -0.69 1.85 -9.11
C ARG A 290 0.24 2.13 -7.93
N ILE A 291 -0.15 3.04 -7.07
CA ILE A 291 0.51 3.32 -5.81
C ILE A 291 -0.38 2.82 -4.67
N ASP A 292 0.16 1.93 -3.85
CA ASP A 292 -0.52 1.44 -2.64
C ASP A 292 0.25 1.94 -1.41
N HIS A 293 0.14 3.22 -1.18
CA HIS A 293 0.80 3.94 -0.11
C HIS A 293 -0.21 4.81 0.66
N TRP A 294 -0.01 4.96 1.97
CA TRP A 294 -0.96 5.63 2.86
C TRP A 294 -1.23 7.08 2.46
N ASP A 295 -0.16 7.91 2.41
CA ASP A 295 -0.31 9.35 2.15
C ASP A 295 -0.83 9.64 0.75
N ASP A 296 -0.42 8.83 -0.23
CA ASP A 296 -0.95 8.91 -1.58
C ASP A 296 -2.44 8.54 -1.61
N SER A 297 -2.85 7.49 -0.88
CA SER A 297 -4.27 7.12 -0.76
C SER A 297 -5.10 8.22 -0.11
N VAL A 298 -4.59 8.91 0.92
CA VAL A 298 -5.25 10.08 1.53
C VAL A 298 -5.44 11.19 0.50
N ALA A 299 -4.38 11.51 -0.27
CA ALA A 299 -4.44 12.54 -1.31
C ALA A 299 -5.42 12.18 -2.43
N GLN A 300 -5.41 10.92 -2.90
CA GLN A 300 -6.35 10.42 -3.90
C GLN A 300 -7.80 10.50 -3.41
N GLY A 301 -8.08 10.10 -2.15
CA GLY A 301 -9.41 10.19 -1.57
C GLY A 301 -9.95 11.61 -1.56
N ALA A 302 -9.14 12.57 -1.10
CA ALA A 302 -9.49 13.98 -1.14
C ALA A 302 -9.72 14.49 -2.57
N HIS A 303 -8.85 14.12 -3.52
CA HIS A 303 -8.99 14.53 -4.91
C HIS A 303 -10.24 13.95 -5.58
N ALA A 304 -10.55 12.67 -5.34
CA ALA A 304 -11.77 12.03 -5.86
C ALA A 304 -13.04 12.71 -5.32
N ALA A 305 -13.04 13.12 -4.03
CA ALA A 305 -14.13 13.87 -3.44
C ALA A 305 -14.29 15.26 -4.06
N LYS A 306 -13.20 15.99 -4.33
CA LYS A 306 -13.25 17.29 -5.06
C LYS A 306 -13.77 17.12 -6.48
N THR A 307 -13.30 16.08 -7.19
CA THR A 307 -13.83 15.77 -8.53
C THR A 307 -15.32 15.47 -8.49
N LEU A 308 -15.78 14.75 -7.46
CA LEU A 308 -17.20 14.47 -7.28
C LEU A 308 -17.99 15.78 -7.05
N LEU A 309 -17.51 16.68 -6.20
CA LEU A 309 -18.15 17.98 -5.95
C LEU A 309 -18.22 18.82 -7.24
N HIS A 310 -17.13 18.86 -8.01
CA HIS A 310 -17.11 19.51 -9.33
C HIS A 310 -18.17 18.92 -10.28
N ASP A 311 -18.26 17.58 -10.37
CA ASP A 311 -19.22 16.90 -11.25
C ASP A 311 -20.69 17.06 -10.81
N LEU A 312 -20.90 17.46 -9.55
CA LEU A 312 -22.21 17.88 -9.02
C LEU A 312 -22.47 19.38 -9.21
N GLY A 313 -21.50 20.16 -9.68
CA GLY A 313 -21.59 21.63 -9.81
C GLY A 313 -21.50 22.38 -8.49
N LEU A 314 -20.86 21.79 -7.48
CA LEU A 314 -20.73 22.33 -6.12
C LEU A 314 -19.34 22.89 -5.80
N ASP A 315 -18.33 22.64 -6.65
CA ASP A 315 -16.97 23.11 -6.47
C ASP A 315 -16.27 23.29 -7.83
N ASP A 316 -15.11 23.97 -7.83
CA ASP A 316 -14.26 24.15 -9.00
C ASP A 316 -13.58 22.84 -9.43
N ASP A 317 -13.12 22.78 -10.70
CA ASP A 317 -12.35 21.63 -11.21
C ASP A 317 -11.01 21.48 -10.44
N PRO A 318 -10.77 20.36 -9.74
CA PRO A 318 -9.53 20.15 -9.00
C PRO A 318 -8.31 19.93 -9.92
N GLY A 319 -8.52 19.83 -11.22
CA GLY A 319 -7.48 19.53 -12.21
C GLY A 319 -7.07 18.05 -12.23
N ILE A 320 -5.87 17.79 -12.76
CA ILE A 320 -5.33 16.43 -12.86
C ILE A 320 -4.68 16.01 -11.55
N TYR A 321 -4.87 14.75 -11.16
CA TYR A 321 -4.15 14.16 -10.04
C TYR A 321 -2.71 13.83 -10.43
N LEU A 322 -1.76 14.28 -9.62
CA LEU A 322 -0.34 13.96 -9.75
C LEU A 322 0.18 13.41 -8.41
N PRO A 323 0.88 12.26 -8.37
CA PRO A 323 1.25 11.59 -7.13
C PRO A 323 2.41 12.32 -6.43
N SER A 324 2.15 12.99 -5.32
CA SER A 324 3.23 13.48 -4.43
C SER A 324 3.79 12.38 -3.53
N SER A 325 2.97 11.43 -3.13
CA SER A 325 3.29 10.17 -2.43
C SER A 325 4.51 10.24 -1.49
N PRO A 326 4.55 11.16 -0.51
CA PRO A 326 5.66 11.23 0.44
C PRO A 326 5.65 9.98 1.32
N PHE A 327 6.85 9.46 1.64
CA PHE A 327 7.00 8.33 2.55
C PHE A 327 8.28 8.41 3.36
N SER A 328 8.29 7.71 4.50
CA SER A 328 9.49 7.47 5.29
C SER A 328 9.44 6.08 5.94
N ALA A 329 10.59 5.42 6.01
CA ALA A 329 10.78 4.17 6.73
C ALA A 329 12.12 4.16 7.46
N ARG A 330 12.23 3.45 8.58
CA ARG A 330 13.51 3.24 9.26
C ARG A 330 14.06 1.86 8.89
N VAL A 331 15.34 1.83 8.51
CA VAL A 331 16.05 0.61 8.14
C VAL A 331 17.42 0.63 8.80
N HIS A 332 17.63 -0.20 9.83
CA HIS A 332 18.88 -0.34 10.58
C HIS A 332 19.50 1.00 11.02
N GLY A 333 18.68 1.82 11.67
CA GLY A 333 19.11 3.14 12.16
C GLY A 333 19.08 4.27 11.13
N HIS A 334 18.99 3.95 9.84
CA HIS A 334 18.92 4.93 8.75
C HIS A 334 17.47 5.29 8.38
N THR A 335 17.26 6.48 7.84
CA THR A 335 15.96 6.95 7.36
C THR A 335 15.90 6.87 5.84
N LEU A 336 15.12 5.93 5.32
CA LEU A 336 14.71 5.91 3.92
C LEU A 336 13.53 6.86 3.75
N VAL A 337 13.65 7.83 2.84
CA VAL A 337 12.65 8.88 2.61
C VAL A 337 12.45 9.09 1.12
N GLY A 338 11.26 9.44 0.70
CA GLY A 338 11.00 9.74 -0.71
C GLY A 338 9.73 10.53 -0.93
N ALA A 339 9.55 10.97 -2.18
CA ALA A 339 8.35 11.61 -2.68
C ALA A 339 8.19 11.28 -4.18
N GLY A 340 6.95 11.25 -4.67
CA GLY A 340 6.63 10.80 -6.03
C GLY A 340 6.67 9.28 -6.17
N TYR A 341 6.82 8.79 -7.39
CA TYR A 341 6.81 7.34 -7.67
C TYR A 341 7.96 6.96 -8.61
N ALA A 342 9.01 6.33 -8.06
CA ALA A 342 10.26 6.05 -8.77
C ALA A 342 10.08 5.15 -9.99
N ALA A 343 9.09 4.23 -9.96
CA ALA A 343 8.80 3.34 -11.09
C ALA A 343 8.24 4.06 -12.34
N LEU A 344 7.82 5.32 -12.23
CA LEU A 344 7.48 6.14 -13.39
C LEU A 344 8.73 6.63 -14.14
N GLY A 345 9.88 6.68 -13.48
CA GLY A 345 11.10 7.22 -14.05
C GLY A 345 11.73 6.28 -15.07
N SER A 346 12.14 6.82 -16.22
CA SER A 346 12.94 6.14 -17.22
C SER A 346 14.45 6.33 -17.02
N SER A 347 14.83 7.35 -16.24
CA SER A 347 16.23 7.62 -15.90
C SER A 347 16.37 8.07 -14.43
N THR A 348 17.59 7.89 -13.90
CA THR A 348 17.90 8.25 -12.50
C THR A 348 19.20 9.06 -12.47
N GLN A 349 19.19 10.14 -11.70
CA GLN A 349 20.36 10.99 -11.41
C GLN A 349 20.68 10.92 -9.93
N ILE A 350 21.93 10.71 -9.56
CA ILE A 350 22.43 10.93 -8.19
C ILE A 350 22.62 12.43 -8.01
N VAL A 351 21.85 13.03 -7.12
CA VAL A 351 21.90 14.45 -6.77
C VAL A 351 22.94 14.68 -5.66
N SER A 352 22.96 13.75 -4.69
CA SER A 352 23.93 13.71 -3.61
C SER A 352 24.31 12.27 -3.34
N ALA A 353 25.58 12.00 -3.09
CA ALA A 353 26.07 10.66 -2.77
C ALA A 353 26.03 10.37 -1.26
N ASP A 354 26.26 11.40 -0.42
CA ASP A 354 26.23 11.32 1.04
C ASP A 354 25.78 12.67 1.64
N PRO A 355 24.61 12.75 2.30
CA PRO A 355 23.56 11.72 2.33
C PRO A 355 23.02 11.41 0.92
N LEU A 356 22.63 10.16 0.68
CA LEU A 356 22.18 9.74 -0.66
C LEU A 356 20.86 10.42 -1.04
N LEU A 357 20.85 11.12 -2.18
CA LEU A 357 19.61 11.57 -2.85
C LEU A 357 19.65 11.21 -4.32
N THR A 358 18.63 10.51 -4.79
CA THR A 358 18.41 10.22 -6.21
C THR A 358 17.14 10.92 -6.71
N ALA A 359 17.23 11.48 -7.92
CA ALA A 359 16.11 12.05 -8.65
C ALA A 359 15.77 11.16 -9.84
N HIS A 360 14.48 10.83 -10.02
CA HIS A 360 13.98 9.98 -11.08
C HIS A 360 13.19 10.82 -12.08
N TYR A 361 13.48 10.65 -13.36
CA TYR A 361 12.88 11.44 -14.43
C TYR A 361 12.17 10.57 -15.45
N LEU A 362 11.01 11.05 -15.91
CA LEU A 362 10.34 10.57 -17.12
C LEU A 362 10.57 11.61 -18.22
N GLY A 363 11.46 11.29 -19.17
CA GLY A 363 12.04 12.33 -20.03
C GLY A 363 12.71 13.42 -19.18
N ASP A 364 12.28 14.68 -19.35
CA ASP A 364 12.79 15.81 -18.56
C ASP A 364 11.95 16.12 -17.31
N THR A 365 10.89 15.37 -17.04
CA THR A 365 9.99 15.61 -15.92
C THR A 365 10.44 14.84 -14.68
N LEU A 366 10.68 15.54 -13.58
CA LEU A 366 10.98 14.92 -12.28
C LEU A 366 9.73 14.22 -11.74
N VAL A 367 9.80 12.89 -11.55
CA VAL A 367 8.65 12.09 -11.10
C VAL A 367 8.83 11.45 -9.72
N ALA A 368 10.06 11.37 -9.21
CA ALA A 368 10.31 10.94 -7.84
C ALA A 368 11.67 11.38 -7.31
N LEU A 369 11.74 11.41 -5.99
CA LEU A 369 12.93 11.65 -5.18
C LEU A 369 13.05 10.55 -4.15
N ILE A 370 14.21 9.92 -4.05
CA ILE A 370 14.49 8.89 -3.04
C ILE A 370 15.79 9.22 -2.35
N GLY A 371 15.76 9.26 -1.01
CA GLY A 371 16.91 9.58 -0.19
C GLY A 371 17.11 8.61 0.96
N ILE A 372 18.35 8.47 1.39
CA ILE A 372 18.74 7.82 2.64
C ILE A 372 19.45 8.86 3.48
N ASP A 373 18.92 9.11 4.69
CA ASP A 373 19.33 10.17 5.63
C ASP A 373 19.28 11.60 5.03
N ALA A 374 18.51 11.77 3.95
CA ALA A 374 18.43 12.97 3.14
C ALA A 374 17.08 13.71 3.26
N THR A 375 16.40 13.65 4.41
CA THR A 375 15.05 14.22 4.61
C THR A 375 14.98 15.70 4.25
N GLY A 376 15.98 16.51 4.62
CA GLY A 376 16.05 17.93 4.27
C GLY A 376 16.14 18.14 2.76
N LEU A 377 17.03 17.41 2.11
CA LEU A 377 17.22 17.49 0.65
C LEU A 377 15.95 17.05 -0.11
N VAL A 378 15.31 15.97 0.30
CA VAL A 378 14.04 15.54 -0.33
C VAL A 378 12.98 16.63 -0.21
N ARG A 379 12.79 17.20 0.99
CA ARG A 379 11.85 18.30 1.23
C ARG A 379 12.11 19.51 0.31
N ASP A 380 13.37 19.90 0.16
CA ASP A 380 13.76 21.06 -0.63
C ASP A 380 13.53 20.85 -2.15
N TRP A 381 13.49 19.59 -2.57
CA TRP A 381 13.27 19.22 -3.96
C TRP A 381 11.79 18.88 -4.30
N ILE A 382 10.93 18.59 -3.32
CA ILE A 382 9.48 18.32 -3.54
C ILE A 382 8.79 19.35 -4.44
N PRO A 383 9.04 20.67 -4.32
CA PRO A 383 8.38 21.65 -5.19
C PRO A 383 8.71 21.52 -6.69
N ARG A 384 9.71 20.71 -7.04
CA ARG A 384 10.10 20.43 -8.43
C ARG A 384 9.39 19.20 -9.01
N LEU A 385 8.69 18.40 -8.19
CA LEU A 385 7.95 17.22 -8.66
C LEU A 385 6.96 17.61 -9.76
N HIS A 386 6.89 16.76 -10.79
CA HIS A 386 6.03 16.92 -11.96
C HIS A 386 6.30 18.17 -12.81
N ARG A 387 7.45 18.83 -12.58
CA ARG A 387 7.93 19.94 -13.41
C ARG A 387 9.05 19.46 -14.32
N ARG A 388 9.12 20.06 -15.52
CA ARG A 388 10.26 19.84 -16.42
C ARG A 388 11.52 20.40 -15.79
N ALA A 389 12.62 19.66 -15.90
CA ALA A 389 13.93 20.20 -15.56
C ALA A 389 14.20 21.43 -16.43
N PRO A 390 14.82 22.50 -15.88
CA PRO A 390 15.28 23.60 -16.72
C PRO A 390 16.23 23.02 -17.77
N THR A 391 15.99 23.34 -19.05
CA THR A 391 16.90 23.00 -20.14
C THR A 391 18.31 23.47 -19.74
N ARG A 392 19.27 22.54 -19.70
CA ARG A 392 20.68 22.92 -19.51
C ARG A 392 21.03 23.84 -20.69
N PRO A 393 21.63 25.01 -20.45
CA PRO A 393 22.08 25.90 -21.51
C PRO A 393 23.17 25.22 -22.38
#